data_e98e7a5d8c8161508ee2c5d28b0b86d3
#
_entry.id   e98e7a5d8c8161508ee2c5d28b0b86d3
#
_cell.length_a   1.000
_cell.length_b   1.000
_cell.length_c   1.000
_cell.angle_alpha   90.00
_cell.angle_beta   90.00
_cell.angle_gamma   90.00
#
_symmetry.space_group_name_H-M   'P 1'
#
loop_
_entity.id
_entity.type
_entity.pdbx_description
1 polymer ?
#
loop_
_entity_poly.entity_id
_entity_poly.type
_entity_poly.pdbx_seq_one_letter_code
_entity_poly.pdbx_strand_id
1 'polypeptide(L)'
;MDLSLSIDLEVLRGYVESRKSMIESALESVIKNYEGEVLEIVNYMSRGGKRFRGVLTILVCESLGGRVEDAIDAAVAVELVHAASLALDDIIDLDYIRRGSLSSWIKYGVSKTILIANMLIPKAQLMIERYGFEALVKVIEAWLHATSGEVIDVFGPGPGIASYETLARLKTGAVFRAATFLGAKAAKAGKSYEDLAAAFGENLGVLYQVADDLVDVITNKIEGGSRGLEMFIEWAGGGSVEEIISRVSPKIASMLEKLGTIVARFPNNQYRDYLATVPGYMLYGMLREAGDMGEEVFKRIMEFYLKP
;
A
#
# COMPACT_ATOMS: atom_id res chain seq x y z
N MET A 1 12.03 -9.60 22.54
CA MET A 1 10.75 -9.09 21.99
C MET A 1 9.78 -9.11 23.14
N ASP A 2 9.26 -7.97 23.56
CA ASP A 2 8.38 -7.87 24.73
C ASP A 2 7.07 -8.64 24.44
N LEU A 3 6.59 -9.42 25.39
CA LEU A 3 5.36 -10.24 25.25
C LEU A 3 4.12 -9.39 24.91
N SER A 4 4.11 -8.10 25.26
CA SER A 4 3.03 -7.17 24.92
C SER A 4 2.92 -6.94 23.42
N LEU A 5 4.04 -6.73 22.71
CA LEU A 5 4.08 -6.57 21.25
C LEU A 5 3.66 -7.85 20.50
N SER A 6 3.91 -9.04 21.05
CA SER A 6 3.53 -10.30 20.42
C SER A 6 2.01 -10.57 20.51
N ILE A 7 1.37 -10.20 21.61
CA ILE A 7 -0.07 -10.34 21.81
C ILE A 7 -0.81 -9.38 20.89
N ASP A 8 -0.35 -8.13 20.79
CA ASP A 8 -0.96 -7.12 19.90
C ASP A 8 -0.87 -7.50 18.43
N LEU A 9 0.25 -8.10 18.00
CA LEU A 9 0.43 -8.57 16.61
C LEU A 9 -0.50 -9.75 16.26
N GLU A 10 -0.74 -10.67 17.19
CA GLU A 10 -1.63 -11.82 16.96
C GLU A 10 -3.11 -11.38 16.86
N VAL A 11 -3.53 -10.46 17.71
CA VAL A 11 -4.88 -9.88 17.67
C VAL A 11 -5.09 -9.11 16.37
N LEU A 12 -4.13 -8.28 15.96
CA LEU A 12 -4.18 -7.57 14.69
C LEU A 12 -4.24 -8.55 13.51
N ARG A 13 -3.48 -9.63 13.55
CA ARG A 13 -3.49 -10.67 12.52
C ARG A 13 -4.88 -11.30 12.38
N GLY A 14 -5.55 -11.65 13.48
CA GLY A 14 -6.92 -12.15 13.47
C GLY A 14 -7.91 -11.16 12.85
N TYR A 15 -7.77 -9.87 13.18
CA TYR A 15 -8.56 -8.80 12.58
C TYR A 15 -8.32 -8.73 11.06
N VAL A 16 -7.06 -8.69 10.62
CA VAL A 16 -6.67 -8.61 9.20
C VAL A 16 -7.26 -9.77 8.41
N GLU A 17 -7.12 -11.01 8.88
CA GLU A 17 -7.66 -12.19 8.17
C GLU A 17 -9.20 -12.16 8.10
N SER A 18 -9.88 -11.71 9.15
CA SER A 18 -11.33 -11.54 9.15
C SER A 18 -11.79 -10.53 8.09
N ARG A 19 -11.16 -9.34 8.03
CA ARG A 19 -11.53 -8.30 7.06
C ARG A 19 -11.14 -8.67 5.64
N LYS A 20 -10.01 -9.36 5.46
CA LYS A 20 -9.59 -9.92 4.17
C LYS A 20 -10.63 -10.90 3.62
N SER A 21 -11.16 -11.82 4.44
CA SER A 21 -12.21 -12.75 4.02
C SER A 21 -13.46 -12.03 3.52
N MET A 22 -13.88 -10.96 4.20
CA MET A 22 -15.02 -10.15 3.78
C MET A 22 -14.77 -9.44 2.44
N ILE A 23 -13.56 -8.88 2.25
CA ILE A 23 -13.16 -8.26 0.98
C ILE A 23 -13.15 -9.29 -0.16
N GLU A 24 -12.61 -10.49 0.06
CA GLU A 24 -12.59 -11.56 -0.94
C GLU A 24 -14.00 -11.95 -1.37
N SER A 25 -14.94 -12.15 -0.43
CA SER A 25 -16.34 -12.46 -0.75
C SER A 25 -17.02 -11.34 -1.53
N ALA A 26 -16.78 -10.07 -1.17
CA ALA A 26 -17.34 -8.93 -1.87
C ALA A 26 -16.73 -8.77 -3.28
N LEU A 27 -15.41 -8.98 -3.40
CA LEU A 27 -14.70 -8.95 -4.67
C LEU A 27 -15.19 -10.03 -5.63
N GLU A 28 -15.37 -11.27 -5.15
CA GLU A 28 -16.00 -12.35 -5.95
C GLU A 28 -17.37 -11.97 -6.48
N SER A 29 -18.19 -11.29 -5.68
CA SER A 29 -19.51 -10.82 -6.11
C SER A 29 -19.44 -9.79 -7.23
N VAL A 30 -18.43 -8.92 -7.23
CA VAL A 30 -18.19 -7.96 -8.32
C VAL A 30 -17.67 -8.68 -9.57
N ILE A 31 -16.75 -9.63 -9.40
CA ILE A 31 -16.12 -10.38 -10.51
C ILE A 31 -17.16 -11.24 -11.25
N LYS A 32 -18.11 -11.84 -10.55
CA LYS A 32 -19.19 -12.65 -11.14
C LYS A 32 -20.09 -11.89 -12.13
N ASN A 33 -20.01 -10.57 -12.19
CA ASN A 33 -20.73 -9.78 -13.21
C ASN A 33 -20.06 -9.78 -14.59
N TYR A 34 -18.89 -10.37 -14.72
CA TYR A 34 -18.21 -10.58 -16.02
C TYR A 34 -18.49 -11.98 -16.54
N GLU A 35 -18.29 -12.20 -17.84
CA GLU A 35 -18.56 -13.47 -18.51
C GLU A 35 -17.37 -13.92 -19.38
N GLY A 36 -17.34 -15.19 -19.71
CA GLY A 36 -16.38 -15.79 -20.63
C GLY A 36 -14.92 -15.53 -20.24
N GLU A 37 -14.11 -15.22 -21.24
CA GLU A 37 -12.67 -14.97 -21.05
C GLU A 37 -12.39 -13.72 -20.20
N VAL A 38 -13.28 -12.72 -20.24
CA VAL A 38 -13.14 -11.51 -19.42
C VAL A 38 -13.23 -11.88 -17.93
N LEU A 39 -14.21 -12.71 -17.55
CA LEU A 39 -14.33 -13.22 -16.17
C LEU A 39 -13.04 -13.96 -15.73
N GLU A 40 -12.51 -14.82 -16.61
CA GLU A 40 -11.28 -15.57 -16.31
C GLU A 40 -10.11 -14.63 -16.03
N ILE A 41 -9.88 -13.63 -16.89
CA ILE A 41 -8.76 -12.71 -16.76
C ILE A 41 -8.93 -11.80 -15.54
N VAL A 42 -10.13 -11.23 -15.31
CA VAL A 42 -10.42 -10.40 -14.13
C VAL A 42 -10.18 -11.18 -12.85
N ASN A 43 -10.67 -12.42 -12.78
CA ASN A 43 -10.45 -13.30 -11.63
C ASN A 43 -8.95 -13.60 -11.44
N TYR A 44 -8.23 -13.86 -12.53
CA TYR A 44 -6.80 -14.12 -12.47
C TYR A 44 -6.01 -12.91 -11.94
N MET A 45 -6.24 -11.72 -12.46
CA MET A 45 -5.58 -10.49 -12.05
C MET A 45 -5.91 -10.12 -10.60
N SER A 46 -7.15 -10.40 -10.16
CA SER A 46 -7.64 -10.00 -8.84
C SER A 46 -7.36 -11.01 -7.74
N ARG A 47 -6.97 -12.25 -8.05
CA ARG A 47 -6.78 -13.31 -7.05
C ARG A 47 -5.55 -13.11 -6.19
N GLY A 48 -5.64 -13.60 -4.96
CA GLY A 48 -4.52 -13.63 -4.02
C GLY A 48 -4.13 -12.23 -3.49
N GLY A 49 -3.02 -12.18 -2.79
CA GLY A 49 -2.53 -10.96 -2.15
C GLY A 49 -2.98 -10.78 -0.71
N LYS A 50 -2.33 -9.84 -0.03
CA LYS A 50 -2.54 -9.57 1.40
C LYS A 50 -3.79 -8.71 1.66
N ARG A 51 -4.42 -8.12 0.63
CA ARG A 51 -5.56 -7.16 0.71
C ARG A 51 -5.31 -6.01 1.68
N PHE A 52 -4.07 -5.62 1.82
CA PHE A 52 -3.64 -4.70 2.85
C PHE A 52 -4.31 -3.33 2.73
N ARG A 53 -4.43 -2.78 1.52
CA ARG A 53 -5.05 -1.47 1.28
C ARG A 53 -6.55 -1.49 1.54
N GLY A 54 -7.23 -2.55 1.14
CA GLY A 54 -8.66 -2.75 1.43
C GLY A 54 -8.92 -2.93 2.92
N VAL A 55 -8.12 -3.74 3.62
CA VAL A 55 -8.20 -3.91 5.07
C VAL A 55 -7.97 -2.57 5.78
N LEU A 56 -6.99 -1.79 5.34
CA LEU A 56 -6.70 -0.46 5.88
C LEU A 56 -7.87 0.50 5.69
N THR A 57 -8.56 0.45 4.54
CA THR A 57 -9.78 1.25 4.29
C THR A 57 -10.86 0.94 5.32
N ILE A 58 -11.11 -0.34 5.59
CA ILE A 58 -12.09 -0.78 6.59
C ILE A 58 -11.64 -0.38 8.00
N LEU A 59 -10.38 -0.60 8.35
CA LEU A 59 -9.85 -0.27 9.67
C LEU A 59 -9.98 1.22 10.01
N VAL A 60 -9.69 2.10 9.05
CA VAL A 60 -9.88 3.54 9.21
C VAL A 60 -11.37 3.87 9.41
N CYS A 61 -12.26 3.24 8.65
CA CYS A 61 -13.70 3.43 8.83
C CYS A 61 -14.14 3.04 10.26
N GLU A 62 -13.76 1.85 10.72
CA GLU A 62 -14.10 1.36 12.06
C GLU A 62 -13.44 2.20 13.17
N SER A 63 -12.22 2.71 12.97
CA SER A 63 -11.56 3.60 13.95
C SER A 63 -12.25 4.94 14.11
N LEU A 64 -13.04 5.36 13.12
CA LEU A 64 -13.84 6.58 13.12
C LEU A 64 -15.31 6.33 13.44
N GLY A 65 -15.66 5.10 13.90
CA GLY A 65 -17.00 4.75 14.37
C GLY A 65 -17.96 4.28 13.27
N GLY A 66 -17.48 4.10 12.03
CA GLY A 66 -18.24 3.49 10.95
C GLY A 66 -18.28 1.96 11.07
N ARG A 67 -19.00 1.30 10.18
CA ARG A 67 -19.14 -0.16 10.13
C ARG A 67 -18.46 -0.71 8.88
N VAL A 68 -18.13 -2.01 8.91
CA VAL A 68 -17.52 -2.69 7.75
C VAL A 68 -18.36 -2.53 6.49
N GLU A 69 -19.69 -2.67 6.62
CA GLU A 69 -20.64 -2.58 5.50
C GLU A 69 -20.61 -1.20 4.83
N ASP A 70 -20.27 -0.16 5.57
CA ASP A 70 -20.15 1.20 5.05
C ASP A 70 -18.90 1.35 4.16
N ALA A 71 -17.82 0.59 4.42
CA ALA A 71 -16.52 0.71 3.76
C ALA A 71 -16.20 -0.40 2.74
N ILE A 72 -16.98 -1.50 2.72
CA ILE A 72 -16.62 -2.70 1.93
C ILE A 72 -16.51 -2.41 0.43
N ASP A 73 -17.41 -1.59 -0.14
CA ASP A 73 -17.33 -1.22 -1.55
C ASP A 73 -16.11 -0.37 -1.88
N ALA A 74 -15.70 0.53 -0.96
CA ALA A 74 -14.48 1.30 -1.09
C ALA A 74 -13.24 0.39 -1.01
N ALA A 75 -13.24 -0.57 -0.09
CA ALA A 75 -12.14 -1.55 0.05
C ALA A 75 -12.00 -2.41 -1.22
N VAL A 76 -13.10 -2.89 -1.79
CA VAL A 76 -13.10 -3.63 -3.06
C VAL A 76 -12.61 -2.76 -4.22
N ALA A 77 -13.07 -1.51 -4.31
CA ALA A 77 -12.63 -0.59 -5.37
C ALA A 77 -11.12 -0.34 -5.30
N VAL A 78 -10.57 -0.13 -4.11
CA VAL A 78 -9.12 0.04 -3.89
C VAL A 78 -8.35 -1.20 -4.34
N GLU A 79 -8.82 -2.40 -4.00
CA GLU A 79 -8.16 -3.65 -4.41
C GLU A 79 -8.29 -3.93 -5.92
N LEU A 80 -9.39 -3.53 -6.58
CA LEU A 80 -9.52 -3.62 -8.05
C LEU A 80 -8.52 -2.71 -8.77
N VAL A 81 -8.40 -1.44 -8.33
CA VAL A 81 -7.41 -0.52 -8.90
C VAL A 81 -5.99 -1.06 -8.67
N HIS A 82 -5.72 -1.57 -7.47
CA HIS A 82 -4.41 -2.16 -7.16
C HIS A 82 -4.10 -3.40 -8.01
N ALA A 83 -5.09 -4.26 -8.28
CA ALA A 83 -4.91 -5.39 -9.18
C ALA A 83 -4.63 -4.94 -10.63
N ALA A 84 -5.31 -3.88 -11.07
CA ALA A 84 -5.08 -3.29 -12.39
C ALA A 84 -3.68 -2.65 -12.48
N SER A 85 -3.25 -1.88 -11.46
CA SER A 85 -1.92 -1.27 -11.44
C SER A 85 -0.82 -2.32 -11.53
N LEU A 86 -0.87 -3.36 -10.68
CA LEU A 86 0.12 -4.44 -10.71
C LEU A 86 0.22 -5.14 -12.07
N ALA A 87 -0.89 -5.30 -12.77
CA ALA A 87 -0.88 -5.92 -14.10
C ALA A 87 -0.27 -5.02 -15.17
N LEU A 88 -0.37 -3.69 -15.02
CA LEU A 88 0.31 -2.71 -15.88
C LEU A 88 1.80 -2.61 -15.52
N ASP A 89 2.13 -2.58 -14.24
CA ASP A 89 3.50 -2.56 -13.74
C ASP A 89 4.27 -3.79 -14.22
N ASP A 90 3.65 -5.00 -14.16
CA ASP A 90 4.26 -6.24 -14.68
C ASP A 90 4.67 -6.14 -16.18
N ILE A 91 3.92 -5.36 -16.98
CA ILE A 91 4.26 -5.12 -18.39
C ILE A 91 5.41 -4.11 -18.51
N ILE A 92 5.40 -3.06 -17.70
CA ILE A 92 6.39 -1.98 -17.70
C ILE A 92 7.74 -2.53 -17.26
N ASP A 93 7.75 -3.30 -16.17
CA ASP A 93 8.94 -3.86 -15.54
C ASP A 93 9.42 -5.18 -16.20
N LEU A 94 8.63 -5.70 -17.16
CA LEU A 94 8.86 -7.01 -17.79
C LEU A 94 8.87 -8.16 -16.78
N ASP A 95 8.05 -8.07 -15.74
CA ASP A 95 7.91 -9.09 -14.70
C ASP A 95 7.16 -10.32 -15.24
N TYR A 96 7.84 -11.46 -15.32
CA TYR A 96 7.27 -12.72 -15.81
C TYR A 96 6.44 -13.46 -14.76
N ILE A 97 6.72 -13.23 -13.48
CA ILE A 97 6.11 -13.94 -12.36
C ILE A 97 5.53 -12.95 -11.35
N ARG A 98 4.27 -13.14 -11.00
CA ARG A 98 3.59 -12.39 -9.95
C ARG A 98 2.93 -13.34 -8.95
N ARG A 99 3.26 -13.20 -7.66
CA ARG A 99 2.70 -14.06 -6.58
C ARG A 99 2.88 -15.56 -6.83
N GLY A 100 4.05 -15.95 -7.36
CA GLY A 100 4.39 -17.36 -7.66
C GLY A 100 3.65 -17.95 -8.87
N SER A 101 2.99 -17.13 -9.67
CA SER A 101 2.32 -17.54 -10.92
C SER A 101 2.81 -16.65 -12.08
N LEU A 102 2.56 -17.07 -13.32
CA LEU A 102 2.84 -16.21 -14.47
C LEU A 102 2.10 -14.88 -14.34
N SER A 103 2.73 -13.75 -14.69
CA SER A 103 2.04 -12.47 -14.80
C SER A 103 0.92 -12.55 -15.84
N SER A 104 -0.08 -11.70 -15.72
CA SER A 104 -1.26 -11.74 -16.60
C SER A 104 -0.89 -11.52 -18.07
N TRP A 105 0.09 -10.65 -18.35
CA TRP A 105 0.54 -10.38 -19.72
C TRP A 105 1.30 -11.55 -20.36
N ILE A 106 1.97 -12.37 -19.56
CA ILE A 106 2.58 -13.62 -20.05
C ILE A 106 1.50 -14.66 -20.35
N LYS A 107 0.51 -14.78 -19.47
CA LYS A 107 -0.52 -15.82 -19.61
C LYS A 107 -1.56 -15.51 -20.69
N TYR A 108 -1.99 -14.25 -20.80
CA TYR A 108 -3.12 -13.85 -21.66
C TYR A 108 -2.72 -12.90 -22.79
N GLY A 109 -1.48 -12.41 -22.77
CA GLY A 109 -0.95 -11.44 -23.74
C GLY A 109 -1.16 -10.00 -23.31
N VAL A 110 -0.26 -9.11 -23.80
CA VAL A 110 -0.20 -7.68 -23.46
C VAL A 110 -1.53 -6.98 -23.71
N SER A 111 -2.12 -7.17 -24.92
CA SER A 111 -3.34 -6.45 -25.32
C SER A 111 -4.52 -6.73 -24.40
N LYS A 112 -4.77 -8.00 -24.02
CA LYS A 112 -5.86 -8.38 -23.12
C LYS A 112 -5.62 -7.83 -21.72
N THR A 113 -4.40 -7.92 -21.21
CA THR A 113 -4.03 -7.39 -19.89
C THR A 113 -4.27 -5.89 -19.80
N ILE A 114 -3.80 -5.12 -20.79
CA ILE A 114 -4.03 -3.67 -20.84
C ILE A 114 -5.54 -3.33 -20.89
N LEU A 115 -6.30 -4.01 -21.73
CA LEU A 115 -7.73 -3.73 -21.87
C LEU A 115 -8.50 -4.03 -20.58
N ILE A 116 -8.20 -5.14 -19.92
CA ILE A 116 -8.84 -5.50 -18.64
C ILE A 116 -8.44 -4.52 -17.54
N ALA A 117 -7.16 -4.14 -17.42
CA ALA A 117 -6.72 -3.13 -16.45
C ALA A 117 -7.46 -1.80 -16.66
N ASN A 118 -7.53 -1.33 -17.92
CA ASN A 118 -8.27 -0.11 -18.30
C ASN A 118 -9.77 -0.20 -18.03
N MET A 119 -10.37 -1.38 -17.99
CA MET A 119 -11.78 -1.59 -17.63
C MET A 119 -11.99 -1.58 -16.11
N LEU A 120 -11.07 -2.18 -15.34
CA LEU A 120 -11.18 -2.27 -13.88
C LEU A 120 -11.07 -0.92 -13.19
N ILE A 121 -10.23 -0.01 -13.69
CA ILE A 121 -10.02 1.32 -13.10
C ILE A 121 -11.33 2.15 -13.09
N PRO A 122 -12.02 2.39 -14.22
CA PRO A 122 -13.30 3.11 -14.21
C PRO A 122 -14.40 2.33 -13.49
N LYS A 123 -14.36 0.98 -13.48
CA LYS A 123 -15.30 0.18 -12.69
C LYS A 123 -15.16 0.49 -11.18
N ALA A 124 -13.94 0.56 -10.67
CA ALA A 124 -13.68 0.94 -9.30
C ALA A 124 -14.11 2.38 -9.01
N GLN A 125 -13.85 3.32 -9.91
CA GLN A 125 -14.30 4.72 -9.80
C GLN A 125 -15.81 4.83 -9.69
N LEU A 126 -16.57 4.07 -10.49
CA LEU A 126 -18.03 4.01 -10.40
C LEU A 126 -18.51 3.48 -9.02
N MET A 127 -17.79 2.55 -8.41
CA MET A 127 -18.12 2.07 -7.05
C MET A 127 -17.92 3.16 -5.98
N ILE A 128 -16.99 4.10 -6.22
CA ILE A 128 -16.68 5.20 -5.29
C ILE A 128 -17.71 6.34 -5.37
N GLU A 129 -18.46 6.48 -6.46
CA GLU A 129 -19.47 7.52 -6.65
C GLU A 129 -20.46 7.60 -5.48
N ARG A 130 -20.83 6.48 -4.86
CA ARG A 130 -21.72 6.44 -3.69
C ARG A 130 -21.20 7.21 -2.46
N TYR A 131 -19.89 7.45 -2.37
CA TYR A 131 -19.24 8.23 -1.29
C TYR A 131 -19.19 9.73 -1.60
N GLY A 132 -19.76 10.15 -2.74
CA GLY A 132 -19.91 11.52 -3.18
C GLY A 132 -18.83 11.98 -4.16
N PHE A 133 -19.11 13.09 -4.83
CA PHE A 133 -18.26 13.63 -5.89
C PHE A 133 -16.83 13.92 -5.44
N GLU A 134 -16.65 14.44 -4.21
CA GLU A 134 -15.32 14.69 -3.67
C GLU A 134 -14.49 13.40 -3.57
N ALA A 135 -15.11 12.29 -3.12
CA ALA A 135 -14.44 11.01 -3.05
C ALA A 135 -14.00 10.52 -4.44
N LEU A 136 -14.87 10.65 -5.44
CA LEU A 136 -14.53 10.32 -6.82
C LEU A 136 -13.35 11.15 -7.34
N VAL A 137 -13.36 12.46 -7.14
CA VAL A 137 -12.25 13.34 -7.55
C VAL A 137 -10.95 12.93 -6.87
N LYS A 138 -10.97 12.65 -5.57
CA LYS A 138 -9.77 12.25 -4.80
C LYS A 138 -9.16 10.92 -5.26
N VAL A 139 -9.96 9.94 -5.67
CA VAL A 139 -9.41 8.68 -6.22
C VAL A 139 -8.87 8.87 -7.64
N ILE A 140 -9.46 9.75 -8.44
CA ILE A 140 -8.92 10.09 -9.77
C ILE A 140 -7.58 10.83 -9.62
N GLU A 141 -7.49 11.81 -8.69
CA GLU A 141 -6.23 12.48 -8.37
C GLU A 141 -5.16 11.50 -7.87
N ALA A 142 -5.54 10.53 -7.03
CA ALA A 142 -4.62 9.51 -6.56
C ALA A 142 -4.09 8.62 -7.69
N TRP A 143 -4.93 8.25 -8.63
CA TRP A 143 -4.50 7.51 -9.82
C TRP A 143 -3.54 8.34 -10.69
N LEU A 144 -3.86 9.62 -10.93
CA LEU A 144 -2.97 10.54 -11.65
C LEU A 144 -1.61 10.66 -10.95
N HIS A 145 -1.59 10.81 -9.63
CA HIS A 145 -0.36 10.90 -8.85
C HIS A 145 0.45 9.60 -8.91
N ALA A 146 -0.20 8.43 -8.72
CA ALA A 146 0.48 7.15 -8.80
C ALA A 146 1.12 6.93 -10.18
N THR A 147 0.39 7.22 -11.26
CA THR A 147 0.92 7.17 -12.63
C THR A 147 2.06 8.18 -12.84
N SER A 148 1.96 9.39 -12.25
CA SER A 148 3.07 10.36 -12.30
C SER A 148 4.31 9.87 -11.56
N GLY A 149 4.13 9.17 -10.44
CA GLY A 149 5.21 8.49 -9.74
C GLY A 149 5.87 7.40 -10.59
N GLU A 150 5.06 6.60 -11.29
CA GLU A 150 5.53 5.59 -12.23
C GLU A 150 6.30 6.19 -13.41
N VAL A 151 5.84 7.31 -13.93
CA VAL A 151 6.57 8.06 -14.98
C VAL A 151 7.96 8.49 -14.48
N ILE A 152 8.07 8.96 -13.23
CA ILE A 152 9.38 9.30 -12.65
C ILE A 152 10.25 8.06 -12.49
N ASP A 153 9.68 6.94 -12.08
CA ASP A 153 10.39 5.67 -11.90
C ASP A 153 10.95 5.13 -13.21
N VAL A 154 10.18 5.20 -14.29
CA VAL A 154 10.58 4.69 -15.62
C VAL A 154 11.50 5.66 -16.37
N PHE A 155 11.15 6.96 -16.42
CA PHE A 155 11.88 7.95 -17.22
C PHE A 155 12.99 8.69 -16.45
N GLY A 156 12.99 8.56 -15.13
CA GLY A 156 13.83 9.34 -14.23
C GLY A 156 13.28 10.73 -13.94
N PRO A 157 13.87 11.43 -12.95
CA PRO A 157 13.44 12.77 -12.58
C PRO A 157 13.73 13.75 -13.71
N GLY A 158 12.71 14.52 -14.13
CA GLY A 158 12.87 15.62 -15.05
C GLY A 158 13.64 16.80 -14.42
N PRO A 159 14.09 17.79 -15.21
CA PRO A 159 14.78 18.96 -14.69
C PRO A 159 13.94 19.68 -13.62
N GLY A 160 14.47 19.80 -12.40
CA GLY A 160 13.80 20.49 -11.28
C GLY A 160 12.75 19.67 -10.53
N ILE A 161 12.61 18.39 -10.81
CA ILE A 161 11.63 17.51 -10.15
C ILE A 161 12.35 16.31 -9.52
N ALA A 162 11.92 16.05 -8.32
CA ALA A 162 11.89 14.82 -7.57
C ALA A 162 13.13 14.44 -6.78
N SER A 163 13.00 14.69 -5.51
CA SER A 163 13.65 13.85 -4.50
C SER A 163 12.99 12.47 -4.51
N TYR A 164 13.68 11.44 -4.08
CA TYR A 164 13.12 10.11 -3.81
C TYR A 164 11.82 10.17 -2.97
N GLU A 165 11.75 11.08 -2.01
CA GLU A 165 10.54 11.29 -1.20
C GLU A 165 9.33 11.72 -2.03
N THR A 166 9.54 12.49 -3.10
CA THR A 166 8.46 12.87 -4.03
C THR A 166 7.98 11.66 -4.83
N LEU A 167 8.90 10.84 -5.32
CA LEU A 167 8.57 9.57 -6.01
C LEU A 167 7.78 8.66 -5.08
N ALA A 168 8.27 8.37 -3.87
CA ALA A 168 7.60 7.49 -2.90
C ALA A 168 6.20 8.01 -2.53
N ARG A 169 6.05 9.33 -2.36
CA ARG A 169 4.76 9.97 -2.08
C ARG A 169 3.79 9.84 -3.25
N LEU A 170 4.24 10.04 -4.49
CA LEU A 170 3.41 9.96 -5.68
C LEU A 170 3.07 8.50 -6.02
N LYS A 171 4.06 7.63 -6.16
CA LYS A 171 3.88 6.23 -6.60
C LYS A 171 3.05 5.43 -5.59
N THR A 172 3.42 5.47 -4.33
CA THR A 172 2.84 4.61 -3.28
C THR A 172 2.00 5.41 -2.28
N GLY A 173 2.48 6.56 -1.82
CA GLY A 173 1.78 7.40 -0.84
C GLY A 173 0.39 7.82 -1.27
N ALA A 174 0.20 8.18 -2.55
CA ALA A 174 -1.09 8.61 -3.08
C ALA A 174 -2.16 7.50 -3.01
N VAL A 175 -1.78 6.26 -3.27
CA VAL A 175 -2.71 5.11 -3.23
C VAL A 175 -3.14 4.81 -1.80
N PHE A 176 -2.21 4.81 -0.85
CA PHE A 176 -2.53 4.64 0.58
C PHE A 176 -3.36 5.80 1.13
N ARG A 177 -3.04 7.04 0.72
CA ARG A 177 -3.84 8.23 1.04
C ARG A 177 -5.28 8.08 0.59
N ALA A 178 -5.52 7.63 -0.64
CA ALA A 178 -6.86 7.40 -1.16
C ALA A 178 -7.60 6.31 -0.37
N ALA A 179 -6.94 5.20 -0.05
CA ALA A 179 -7.53 4.10 0.72
C ALA A 179 -8.01 4.56 2.11
N THR A 180 -7.17 5.28 2.84
CA THR A 180 -7.50 5.79 4.19
C THR A 180 -8.53 6.93 4.16
N PHE A 181 -8.43 7.82 3.17
CA PHE A 181 -9.44 8.86 2.95
C PHE A 181 -10.82 8.26 2.69
N LEU A 182 -10.91 7.23 1.85
CA LEU A 182 -12.16 6.52 1.57
C LEU A 182 -12.73 5.85 2.83
N GLY A 183 -11.90 5.31 3.71
CA GLY A 183 -12.33 4.79 5.00
C GLY A 183 -13.00 5.87 5.86
N ALA A 184 -12.41 7.06 5.95
CA ALA A 184 -12.98 8.19 6.68
C ALA A 184 -14.28 8.71 6.02
N LYS A 185 -14.35 8.74 4.69
CA LYS A 185 -15.56 9.07 3.94
C LYS A 185 -16.69 8.08 4.21
N ALA A 186 -16.39 6.78 4.23
CA ALA A 186 -17.34 5.72 4.55
C ALA A 186 -17.92 5.87 5.97
N ALA A 187 -17.08 6.24 6.93
CA ALA A 187 -17.50 6.55 8.30
C ALA A 187 -18.27 7.86 8.43
N LYS A 188 -18.36 8.68 7.39
CA LYS A 188 -18.94 10.05 7.45
C LYS A 188 -18.32 10.91 8.55
N ALA A 189 -17.01 10.78 8.74
CA ALA A 189 -16.28 11.29 9.90
C ALA A 189 -16.06 12.82 9.90
N GLY A 190 -16.37 13.49 8.79
CA GLY A 190 -16.17 14.92 8.58
C GLY A 190 -14.74 15.30 8.19
N LYS A 191 -14.60 16.51 7.67
CA LYS A 191 -13.39 16.98 6.97
C LYS A 191 -12.09 16.83 7.76
N SER A 192 -12.12 17.16 9.05
CA SER A 192 -10.93 17.07 9.90
C SER A 192 -10.37 15.64 10.01
N TYR A 193 -11.24 14.64 10.12
CA TYR A 193 -10.83 13.24 10.17
C TYR A 193 -10.51 12.70 8.78
N GLU A 194 -11.16 13.18 7.73
CA GLU A 194 -10.81 12.86 6.34
C GLU A 194 -9.37 13.29 6.03
N ASP A 195 -8.99 14.53 6.41
CA ASP A 195 -7.65 15.05 6.20
C ASP A 195 -6.61 14.32 7.10
N LEU A 196 -6.99 13.98 8.32
CA LEU A 196 -6.14 13.19 9.23
C LEU A 196 -5.87 11.79 8.69
N ALA A 197 -6.92 11.10 8.22
CA ALA A 197 -6.82 9.77 7.62
C ALA A 197 -5.97 9.81 6.33
N ALA A 198 -6.17 10.81 5.48
CA ALA A 198 -5.38 11.02 4.27
C ALA A 198 -3.89 11.22 4.61
N ALA A 199 -3.59 12.03 5.64
CA ALA A 199 -2.20 12.23 6.09
C ALA A 199 -1.59 10.95 6.66
N PHE A 200 -2.34 10.16 7.41
CA PHE A 200 -1.90 8.86 7.89
C PHE A 200 -1.54 7.92 6.73
N GLY A 201 -2.46 7.78 5.76
CA GLY A 201 -2.25 6.92 4.60
C GLY A 201 -1.04 7.34 3.77
N GLU A 202 -0.89 8.64 3.46
CA GLU A 202 0.26 9.13 2.69
C GLU A 202 1.60 8.80 3.37
N ASN A 203 1.72 9.05 4.68
CA ASN A 203 2.95 8.74 5.41
C ASN A 203 3.19 7.22 5.54
N LEU A 204 2.13 6.42 5.71
CA LEU A 204 2.24 4.96 5.72
C LEU A 204 2.69 4.42 4.35
N GLY A 205 2.18 4.99 3.26
CA GLY A 205 2.59 4.61 1.91
C GLY A 205 4.04 4.98 1.59
N VAL A 206 4.52 6.13 2.08
CA VAL A 206 5.95 6.50 1.98
C VAL A 206 6.81 5.52 2.78
N LEU A 207 6.42 5.18 4.01
CA LEU A 207 7.11 4.15 4.81
C LEU A 207 7.13 2.80 4.09
N TYR A 208 6.00 2.42 3.45
CA TYR A 208 5.93 1.19 2.66
C TYR A 208 6.98 1.20 1.55
N GLN A 209 7.06 2.25 0.73
CA GLN A 209 8.02 2.35 -0.36
C GLN A 209 9.46 2.30 0.14
N VAL A 210 9.77 3.05 1.21
CA VAL A 210 11.12 3.02 1.82
C VAL A 210 11.50 1.62 2.31
N ALA A 211 10.53 0.88 2.87
CA ALA A 211 10.77 -0.49 3.33
C ALA A 211 10.95 -1.47 2.16
N ASP A 212 10.21 -1.29 1.07
CA ASP A 212 10.28 -2.10 -0.15
C ASP A 212 11.66 -1.95 -0.80
N ASP A 213 12.09 -0.72 -1.06
CA ASP A 213 13.40 -0.42 -1.64
C ASP A 213 14.55 -0.88 -0.73
N LEU A 214 14.38 -0.79 0.60
CA LEU A 214 15.37 -1.31 1.55
C LEU A 214 15.47 -2.84 1.47
N VAL A 215 14.36 -3.55 1.32
CA VAL A 215 14.34 -5.01 1.09
C VAL A 215 15.06 -5.36 -0.21
N ASP A 216 14.85 -4.60 -1.28
CA ASP A 216 15.52 -4.83 -2.54
C ASP A 216 17.04 -4.60 -2.45
N VAL A 217 17.50 -3.60 -1.70
CA VAL A 217 18.92 -3.41 -1.38
C VAL A 217 19.49 -4.59 -0.57
N ILE A 218 18.78 -5.04 0.46
CA ILE A 218 19.22 -6.16 1.32
C ILE A 218 19.30 -7.47 0.53
N THR A 219 18.35 -7.70 -0.38
CA THR A 219 18.29 -8.92 -1.20
C THR A 219 19.12 -8.85 -2.48
N ASN A 220 19.91 -7.77 -2.65
CA ASN A 220 20.79 -7.53 -3.79
C ASN A 220 20.09 -7.54 -5.16
N LYS A 221 18.86 -7.04 -5.23
CA LYS A 221 18.12 -6.84 -6.50
C LYS A 221 18.53 -5.56 -7.24
N ILE A 222 19.74 -5.04 -6.96
CA ILE A 222 20.25 -3.77 -7.50
C ILE A 222 20.55 -3.91 -9.00
N GLU A 223 21.02 -5.09 -9.45
CA GLU A 223 21.27 -5.36 -10.87
C GLU A 223 19.96 -5.46 -11.66
N GLY A 224 19.68 -4.45 -12.49
CA GLY A 224 18.43 -4.35 -13.24
C GLY A 224 17.29 -3.64 -12.47
N GLY A 225 17.59 -3.00 -11.34
CA GLY A 225 16.64 -2.26 -10.55
C GLY A 225 16.06 -1.04 -11.28
N SER A 226 14.89 -0.60 -10.80
CA SER A 226 14.23 0.60 -11.32
C SER A 226 15.04 1.87 -11.04
N ARG A 227 14.73 2.95 -11.76
CA ARG A 227 15.29 4.27 -11.49
C ARG A 227 14.98 4.74 -10.07
N GLY A 228 13.81 4.35 -9.54
CA GLY A 228 13.40 4.62 -8.16
C GLY A 228 14.36 4.02 -7.15
N LEU A 229 14.83 2.79 -7.37
CA LEU A 229 15.83 2.16 -6.49
C LEU A 229 17.17 2.90 -6.52
N GLU A 230 17.63 3.39 -7.68
CA GLU A 230 18.81 4.26 -7.77
C GLU A 230 18.62 5.55 -6.95
N MET A 231 17.45 6.20 -7.08
CA MET A 231 17.11 7.40 -6.31
C MET A 231 17.03 7.11 -4.80
N PHE A 232 16.56 5.92 -4.40
CA PHE A 232 16.58 5.49 -2.99
C PHE A 232 18.01 5.38 -2.47
N ILE A 233 18.90 4.72 -3.22
CA ILE A 233 20.32 4.57 -2.84
C ILE A 233 20.99 5.93 -2.70
N GLU A 234 20.75 6.87 -3.62
CA GLU A 234 21.25 8.25 -3.54
C GLU A 234 20.71 8.99 -2.29
N TRP A 235 19.39 8.87 -2.03
CA TRP A 235 18.74 9.45 -0.85
C TRP A 235 19.26 8.86 0.47
N ALA A 236 19.63 7.59 0.47
CA ALA A 236 20.27 6.91 1.58
C ALA A 236 21.76 7.30 1.77
N GLY A 237 22.34 8.03 0.81
CA GLY A 237 23.73 8.48 0.82
C GLY A 237 24.73 7.51 0.21
N GLY A 238 24.24 6.53 -0.57
CA GLY A 238 25.08 5.52 -1.24
C GLY A 238 25.87 4.63 -0.30
N GLY A 239 26.83 3.89 -0.84
CA GLY A 239 27.73 3.04 -0.07
C GLY A 239 27.33 1.57 0.00
N SER A 240 27.89 0.85 0.97
CA SER A 240 27.57 -0.56 1.19
C SER A 240 26.16 -0.75 1.76
N VAL A 241 25.63 -1.97 1.67
CA VAL A 241 24.32 -2.33 2.23
C VAL A 241 24.24 -1.97 3.72
N GLU A 242 25.30 -2.26 4.49
CA GLU A 242 25.35 -1.95 5.93
C GLU A 242 25.34 -0.43 6.21
N GLU A 243 26.02 0.37 5.39
CA GLU A 243 26.00 1.82 5.50
C GLU A 243 24.61 2.40 5.18
N ILE A 244 23.94 1.86 4.16
CA ILE A 244 22.54 2.21 3.79
C ILE A 244 21.61 1.87 4.96
N ILE A 245 21.66 0.65 5.49
CA ILE A 245 20.87 0.21 6.65
C ILE A 245 21.10 1.16 7.83
N SER A 246 22.36 1.50 8.11
CA SER A 246 22.71 2.39 9.23
C SER A 246 22.08 3.77 9.14
N ARG A 247 22.00 4.33 7.93
CA ARG A 247 21.47 5.69 7.70
C ARG A 247 19.95 5.71 7.55
N VAL A 248 19.36 4.63 7.02
CA VAL A 248 17.91 4.53 6.78
C VAL A 248 17.15 4.13 8.04
N SER A 249 17.72 3.27 8.90
CA SER A 249 17.05 2.82 10.13
C SER A 249 16.53 3.96 11.03
N PRO A 250 17.31 5.01 11.35
CA PRO A 250 16.77 6.13 12.14
C PRO A 250 15.72 6.95 11.40
N LYS A 251 15.77 7.04 10.07
CA LYS A 251 14.75 7.70 9.27
C LYS A 251 13.42 6.94 9.33
N ILE A 252 13.47 5.60 9.23
CA ILE A 252 12.26 4.75 9.40
C ILE A 252 11.69 4.89 10.80
N ALA A 253 12.53 4.90 11.86
CA ALA A 253 12.07 5.12 13.22
C ALA A 253 11.32 6.46 13.38
N SER A 254 11.84 7.53 12.82
CA SER A 254 11.17 8.84 12.81
C SER A 254 9.84 8.82 12.02
N MET A 255 9.75 8.06 10.93
CA MET A 255 8.47 7.86 10.22
C MET A 255 7.44 7.12 11.08
N LEU A 256 7.85 6.11 11.86
CA LEU A 256 6.99 5.40 12.80
C LEU A 256 6.47 6.36 13.90
N GLU A 257 7.34 7.19 14.48
CA GLU A 257 6.94 8.21 15.48
C GLU A 257 5.91 9.19 14.92
N LYS A 258 6.13 9.68 13.70
CA LYS A 258 5.19 10.56 13.01
C LYS A 258 3.83 9.91 12.82
N LEU A 259 3.81 8.65 12.39
CA LEU A 259 2.57 7.87 12.23
C LEU A 259 1.85 7.69 13.57
N GLY A 260 2.58 7.36 14.65
CA GLY A 260 2.03 7.28 16.01
C GLY A 260 1.39 8.60 16.46
N THR A 261 2.05 9.74 16.19
CA THR A 261 1.52 11.07 16.49
C THR A 261 0.22 11.37 15.73
N ILE A 262 0.12 10.93 14.48
CA ILE A 262 -1.12 11.09 13.70
C ILE A 262 -2.22 10.21 14.27
N VAL A 263 -1.95 8.94 14.57
CA VAL A 263 -2.95 7.98 15.09
C VAL A 263 -3.46 8.39 16.47
N ALA A 264 -2.64 8.98 17.33
CA ALA A 264 -3.04 9.46 18.64
C ALA A 264 -4.20 10.49 18.59
N ARG A 265 -4.45 11.11 17.43
CA ARG A 265 -5.54 12.07 17.21
C ARG A 265 -6.86 11.41 16.77
N PHE A 266 -6.86 10.11 16.47
CA PHE A 266 -8.08 9.35 16.18
C PHE A 266 -8.88 9.09 17.47
N PRO A 267 -10.20 8.83 17.38
CA PRO A 267 -11.02 8.51 18.55
C PRO A 267 -10.49 7.32 19.34
N ASN A 268 -10.57 7.38 20.66
CA ASN A 268 -10.06 6.33 21.53
C ASN A 268 -10.99 5.10 21.51
N ASN A 269 -10.60 4.08 20.76
CA ASN A 269 -11.25 2.78 20.65
C ASN A 269 -10.24 1.69 20.22
N GLN A 270 -10.65 0.41 20.26
CA GLN A 270 -9.80 -0.72 19.89
C GLN A 270 -9.23 -0.65 18.46
N TYR A 271 -9.96 -0.06 17.52
CA TYR A 271 -9.52 0.04 16.13
C TYR A 271 -8.42 1.09 15.95
N ARG A 272 -8.41 2.15 16.79
CA ARG A 272 -7.27 3.08 16.85
C ARG A 272 -6.00 2.34 17.31
N ASP A 273 -6.12 1.43 18.26
CA ASP A 273 -4.97 0.68 18.77
C ASP A 273 -4.45 -0.30 17.69
N TYR A 274 -5.36 -0.92 16.92
CA TYR A 274 -4.96 -1.67 15.71
C TYR A 274 -4.28 -0.76 14.68
N LEU A 275 -4.83 0.43 14.42
CA LEU A 275 -4.26 1.38 13.48
C LEU A 275 -2.85 1.83 13.90
N ALA A 276 -2.60 1.99 15.21
CA ALA A 276 -1.29 2.30 15.75
C ALA A 276 -0.26 1.17 15.55
N THR A 277 -0.73 -0.09 15.52
CA THR A 277 0.13 -1.27 15.33
C THR A 277 0.44 -1.54 13.85
N VAL A 278 -0.40 -1.05 12.92
CA VAL A 278 -0.27 -1.30 11.47
C VAL A 278 1.11 -0.95 10.90
N PRO A 279 1.75 0.21 11.19
CA PRO A 279 3.05 0.53 10.61
C PRO A 279 4.15 -0.48 10.97
N GLY A 280 4.22 -0.88 12.24
CA GLY A 280 5.17 -1.88 12.72
C GLY A 280 4.89 -3.28 12.15
N TYR A 281 3.62 -3.68 12.09
CA TYR A 281 3.19 -4.94 11.49
C TYR A 281 3.56 -5.03 10.01
N MET A 282 3.30 -3.97 9.26
CA MET A 282 3.64 -3.86 7.85
C MET A 282 5.14 -3.95 7.64
N LEU A 283 5.91 -3.14 8.36
CA LEU A 283 7.37 -3.10 8.27
C LEU A 283 7.99 -4.46 8.60
N TYR A 284 7.55 -5.10 9.68
CA TYR A 284 8.01 -6.45 10.05
C TYR A 284 7.71 -7.47 8.96
N GLY A 285 6.49 -7.46 8.42
CA GLY A 285 6.08 -8.37 7.36
C GLY A 285 6.87 -8.23 6.07
N MET A 286 7.33 -7.00 5.74
CA MET A 286 8.16 -6.73 4.56
C MET A 286 9.61 -7.15 4.80
N LEU A 287 10.22 -6.72 5.89
CA LEU A 287 11.61 -7.02 6.20
C LEU A 287 11.87 -8.53 6.36
N ARG A 288 10.91 -9.30 6.86
CA ARG A 288 11.01 -10.76 6.92
C ARG A 288 11.20 -11.43 5.55
N GLU A 289 10.80 -10.79 4.47
CA GLU A 289 11.03 -11.31 3.11
C GLU A 289 12.53 -11.34 2.76
N ALA A 290 13.35 -10.53 3.45
CA ALA A 290 14.82 -10.54 3.33
C ALA A 290 15.52 -11.51 4.32
N GLY A 291 14.80 -12.43 4.95
CA GLY A 291 15.33 -13.46 5.85
C GLY A 291 15.96 -12.89 7.14
N ASP A 292 17.01 -13.56 7.64
CA ASP A 292 17.65 -13.22 8.90
C ASP A 292 18.16 -11.78 8.95
N MET A 293 18.72 -11.28 7.85
CA MET A 293 19.19 -9.89 7.76
C MET A 293 18.04 -8.90 7.92
N GLY A 294 16.90 -9.18 7.32
CA GLY A 294 15.71 -8.33 7.48
C GLY A 294 15.18 -8.31 8.92
N GLU A 295 15.22 -9.44 9.63
CA GLU A 295 14.85 -9.50 11.04
C GLU A 295 15.82 -8.69 11.93
N GLU A 296 17.11 -8.71 11.63
CA GLU A 296 18.12 -7.91 12.32
C GLU A 296 17.92 -6.41 12.08
N VAL A 297 17.64 -6.03 10.84
CA VAL A 297 17.32 -4.64 10.47
C VAL A 297 16.07 -4.16 11.19
N PHE A 298 15.01 -4.99 11.28
CA PHE A 298 13.81 -4.64 12.05
C PHE A 298 14.13 -4.38 13.52
N LYS A 299 14.92 -5.25 14.17
CA LYS A 299 15.35 -5.04 15.57
C LYS A 299 16.08 -3.72 15.73
N ARG A 300 17.02 -3.41 14.82
CA ARG A 300 17.79 -2.16 14.85
C ARG A 300 16.89 -0.93 14.69
N ILE A 301 15.90 -0.96 13.81
CA ILE A 301 14.92 0.12 13.67
C ILE A 301 14.13 0.32 14.96
N MET A 302 13.68 -0.78 15.58
CA MET A 302 12.93 -0.73 16.83
C MET A 302 13.77 -0.22 18.01
N GLU A 303 15.07 -0.45 18.02
CA GLU A 303 15.98 0.14 19.00
C GLU A 303 16.04 1.68 18.90
N PHE A 304 15.99 2.24 17.69
CA PHE A 304 15.87 3.69 17.50
C PHE A 304 14.50 4.21 17.91
N TYR A 305 13.45 3.51 17.53
CA TYR A 305 12.05 3.89 17.79
C TYR A 305 11.70 3.88 19.29
N LEU A 306 12.28 2.94 20.06
CA LEU A 306 12.01 2.78 21.49
C LEU A 306 12.97 3.57 22.39
N LYS A 307 13.98 4.25 21.84
CA LYS A 307 14.84 5.15 22.60
C LYS A 307 14.06 6.40 22.99
N PRO A 308 14.03 6.74 24.32
CA PRO A 308 13.35 7.93 24.81
C PRO A 308 13.99 9.22 24.31
#